data_1164e0b321056a45c4b320131b7963f3
#
_entry.id   1164e0b321056a45c4b320131b7963f3
#
_cell.length_a   1.000
_cell.length_b   1.000
_cell.length_c   1.000
_cell.angle_alpha   90.00
_cell.angle_beta   90.00
_cell.angle_gamma   90.00
#
_symmetry.space_group_name_H-M   'P 1'
#
loop_
_entity.id
_entity.type
_entity.pdbx_description
1 polymer ?
#
loop_
_entity_poly.entity_id
_entity_poly.type
_entity_poly.pdbx_seq_one_letter_code
_entity_poly.pdbx_strand_id
1 'polypeptide(L)'
;MDTIQINPTQHEILKSVWLKEHFARQELSEDLNIDKSTVSRNLESLISQGLVLEAGEKNPGESGGRKTQILNFNKDYFNILGIAVINGRALYTINDMQGNVLFKDSIRFEKK
;
A
#
# COMPACT_ATOMS: atom_id res chain seq x y z
N MET A 1 10.33 -11.30 -12.70
CA MET A 1 9.84 -10.41 -11.63
C MET A 1 10.43 -10.88 -10.30
N ASP A 2 11.08 -10.00 -9.60
CA ASP A 2 11.67 -10.35 -8.32
C ASP A 2 10.58 -10.61 -7.27
N THR A 3 10.80 -11.63 -6.43
CA THR A 3 9.88 -11.91 -5.34
C THR A 3 10.03 -10.84 -4.27
N ILE A 4 8.93 -10.25 -3.86
CA ILE A 4 8.91 -9.33 -2.72
C ILE A 4 9.13 -10.14 -1.46
N GLN A 5 10.13 -9.73 -0.67
CA GLN A 5 10.40 -10.35 0.63
C GLN A 5 10.14 -9.31 1.72
N ILE A 6 9.17 -9.60 2.56
CA ILE A 6 8.84 -8.76 3.70
C ILE A 6 8.78 -9.62 4.97
N ASN A 7 9.28 -9.07 6.05
CA ASN A 7 9.20 -9.72 7.35
C ASN A 7 7.87 -9.36 8.06
N PRO A 8 7.53 -10.00 9.18
CA PRO A 8 6.28 -9.68 9.88
C PRO A 8 6.13 -8.22 10.30
N THR A 9 7.21 -7.57 10.72
CA THR A 9 7.19 -6.15 11.10
C THR A 9 6.89 -5.27 9.88
N GLN A 10 7.51 -5.55 8.75
CA GLN A 10 7.26 -4.84 7.49
C GLN A 10 5.82 -5.03 7.03
N HIS A 11 5.27 -6.23 7.21
CA HIS A 11 3.87 -6.51 6.88
C HIS A 11 2.92 -5.63 7.72
N GLU A 12 3.18 -5.49 9.01
CA GLU A 12 2.37 -4.63 9.88
C GLU A 12 2.49 -3.15 9.50
N ILE A 13 3.68 -2.70 9.13
CA ILE A 13 3.89 -1.34 8.65
C ILE A 13 3.10 -1.09 7.36
N LEU A 14 3.20 -2.00 6.39
CA LEU A 14 2.47 -1.90 5.13
C LEU A 14 0.96 -1.86 5.34
N LYS A 15 0.45 -2.69 6.22
CA LYS A 15 -0.97 -2.72 6.56
C LYS A 15 -1.44 -1.38 7.12
N SER A 16 -0.67 -0.78 8.02
CA SER A 16 -0.99 0.51 8.61
C SER A 16 -0.99 1.62 7.56
N VAL A 17 0.02 1.65 6.70
CA VAL A 17 0.15 2.65 5.64
C VAL A 17 -0.94 2.47 4.58
N TRP A 18 -1.32 1.24 4.28
CA TRP A 18 -2.38 0.93 3.31
C TRP A 18 -3.77 1.35 3.81
N LEU A 19 -4.02 1.20 5.11
CA LEU A 19 -5.32 1.52 5.70
C LEU A 19 -5.55 3.02 5.88
N LYS A 20 -4.49 3.80 6.04
CA LYS A 20 -4.58 5.25 6.22
C LYS A 20 -3.92 5.96 5.05
N GLU A 21 -4.64 6.84 4.40
CA GLU A 21 -4.00 7.77 3.46
C GLU A 21 -3.17 8.79 4.23
N HIS A 22 -2.02 9.13 3.69
CA HIS A 22 -1.12 10.14 4.27
C HIS A 22 -0.71 9.84 5.71
N PHE A 23 -0.20 8.63 5.92
CA PHE A 23 0.24 8.19 7.23
C PHE A 23 1.48 8.96 7.69
N ALA A 24 1.43 9.52 8.89
CA ALA A 24 2.58 10.22 9.47
C ALA A 24 3.60 9.22 10.02
N ARG A 25 4.85 9.34 9.58
CA ARG A 25 5.92 8.42 10.01
C ARG A 25 6.02 8.27 11.53
N GLN A 26 5.85 9.37 12.26
CA GLN A 26 5.96 9.36 13.72
C GLN A 26 4.89 8.51 14.41
N GLU A 27 3.74 8.30 13.75
CA GLU A 27 2.64 7.53 14.32
C GLU A 27 2.90 6.02 14.30
N LEU A 28 3.79 5.52 13.44
CA LEU A 28 4.03 4.10 13.29
C LEU A 28 4.53 3.42 14.56
N SER A 29 5.46 4.06 15.25
CA SER A 29 6.03 3.52 16.49
C SER A 29 4.97 3.36 17.59
N GLU A 30 4.09 4.34 17.71
CA GLU A 30 3.01 4.32 18.69
C GLU A 30 1.92 3.32 18.30
N ASP A 31 1.46 3.35 17.04
CA ASP A 31 0.40 2.49 16.56
C ASP A 31 0.75 1.01 16.62
N LEU A 32 2.00 0.68 16.32
CA LEU A 32 2.47 -0.71 16.29
C LEU A 32 3.12 -1.16 17.60
N ASN A 33 3.33 -0.22 18.53
CA ASN A 33 4.02 -0.47 19.80
C ASN A 33 5.40 -1.12 19.57
N ILE A 34 6.16 -0.56 18.65
CA ILE A 34 7.50 -1.00 18.26
C ILE A 34 8.45 0.18 18.42
N ASP A 35 9.68 -0.07 18.82
CA ASP A 35 10.65 1.01 19.01
C ASP A 35 10.98 1.72 17.69
N LYS A 36 11.33 3.00 17.80
CA LYS A 36 11.56 3.88 16.65
C LYS A 36 12.68 3.39 15.73
N SER A 37 13.73 2.80 16.29
CA SER A 37 14.85 2.33 15.49
C SER A 37 14.46 1.11 14.64
N THR A 38 13.67 0.20 15.19
CA THR A 38 13.13 -0.96 14.46
C THR A 38 12.18 -0.51 13.35
N VAL A 39 11.29 0.44 13.65
CA VAL A 39 10.39 1.01 12.63
C VAL A 39 11.19 1.66 11.51
N SER A 40 12.15 2.52 11.83
CA SER A 40 12.97 3.21 10.84
C SER A 40 13.69 2.25 9.90
N ARG A 41 14.32 1.23 10.45
CA ARG A 41 15.07 0.25 9.66
C ARG A 41 14.18 -0.53 8.70
N ASN A 42 13.02 -0.99 9.18
CA ASN A 42 12.07 -1.73 8.34
C ASN A 42 11.39 -0.84 7.32
N LEU A 43 11.09 0.41 7.70
CA LEU A 43 10.48 1.38 6.80
C LEU A 43 11.44 1.75 5.65
N GLU A 44 12.72 1.97 5.95
CA GLU A 44 13.72 2.26 4.92
C GLU A 44 13.83 1.12 3.89
N SER A 45 13.72 -0.12 4.34
CA SER A 45 13.67 -1.27 3.44
C SER A 45 12.45 -1.23 2.53
N LEU A 46 11.27 -0.90 3.05
CA LEU A 46 10.05 -0.81 2.26
C LEU A 46 10.09 0.35 1.25
N ILE A 47 10.68 1.47 1.65
CA ILE A 47 10.86 2.62 0.76
C ILE A 47 11.84 2.25 -0.37
N SER A 48 12.94 1.60 -0.02
CA SER A 48 13.94 1.18 -1.00
C SER A 48 13.38 0.17 -2.00
N GLN A 49 12.45 -0.68 -1.58
CA GLN A 49 11.76 -1.62 -2.48
C GLN A 49 10.65 -0.95 -3.31
N GLY A 50 10.30 0.29 -3.02
CA GLY A 50 9.25 1.01 -3.75
C GLY A 50 7.83 0.70 -3.30
N LEU A 51 7.65 -0.01 -2.18
CA LEU A 51 6.32 -0.35 -1.65
C LEU A 51 5.69 0.80 -0.87
N VAL A 52 6.51 1.64 -0.26
CA VAL A 52 6.09 2.84 0.46
C VAL A 52 6.78 4.03 -0.18
N LEU A 53 6.04 5.10 -0.37
CA LEU A 53 6.52 6.35 -0.97
C LEU A 53 6.54 7.45 0.07
N GLU A 54 7.58 8.27 0.00
CA GLU A 54 7.64 9.50 0.78
C GLU A 54 6.83 10.57 0.04
N ALA A 55 5.77 11.07 0.69
CA ALA A 55 4.81 11.96 0.04
C ALA A 55 4.95 13.42 0.49
N GLY A 56 6.10 13.78 1.06
CA GLY A 56 6.37 15.12 1.53
C GLY A 56 6.35 15.23 3.05
N GLU A 57 6.27 16.43 3.54
CA GLU A 57 6.30 16.73 4.95
C GLU A 57 5.08 17.53 5.36
N LYS A 58 4.55 17.24 6.55
CA LYS A 58 3.48 17.99 7.15
C LYS A 58 4.07 18.96 8.17
N ASN A 59 3.64 20.21 8.12
CA ASN A 59 4.05 21.21 9.10
C ASN A 59 3.61 20.76 10.51
N PRO A 60 4.43 21.05 11.54
CA PRO A 60 4.00 20.80 12.91
C PRO A 60 2.78 21.67 13.24
N GLY A 61 1.98 21.24 14.21
CA GLY A 61 0.85 22.01 14.67
C GLY A 61 1.28 23.31 15.34
N GLU A 62 0.32 24.08 15.85
CA GLU A 62 0.56 25.39 16.46
C GLU A 62 1.57 25.37 17.62
N SER A 63 1.75 24.22 18.26
CA SER A 63 2.71 24.05 19.34
C SER A 63 4.17 23.98 18.86
N GLY A 64 4.42 23.99 17.56
CA GLY A 64 5.75 23.86 16.99
C GLY A 64 6.24 22.41 17.03
N GLY A 65 7.45 22.17 16.54
CA GLY A 65 8.08 20.86 16.49
C GLY A 65 8.66 20.56 15.11
N ARG A 66 9.13 19.34 14.93
CA ARG A 66 9.69 18.90 13.66
C ARG A 66 8.59 18.67 12.62
N LYS A 67 8.90 18.95 11.37
CA LYS A 67 8.07 18.55 10.25
C LYS A 67 7.95 17.03 10.24
N THR A 68 6.74 16.53 10.04
CA THR A 68 6.45 15.12 10.02
C THR A 68 6.47 14.62 8.59
N GLN A 69 7.24 13.57 8.33
CA GLN A 69 7.26 12.91 7.03
C GLN A 69 5.96 12.16 6.81
N ILE A 70 5.36 12.36 5.65
CA ILE A 70 4.14 11.68 5.25
C ILE A 70 4.50 10.51 4.34
N LEU A 71 3.87 9.37 4.59
CA LEU A 71 4.09 8.14 3.86
C LEU A 71 2.81 7.73 3.14
N ASN A 72 2.97 7.27 1.91
CA ASN A 72 1.87 6.69 1.15
C ASN A 72 2.23 5.27 0.73
N PHE A 73 1.23 4.40 0.74
CA PHE A 73 1.37 3.10 0.12
C PHE A 73 1.47 3.29 -1.40
N ASN A 74 2.40 2.59 -2.04
CA ASN A 74 2.52 2.66 -3.51
C ASN A 74 1.47 1.77 -4.15
N LYS A 75 0.28 2.31 -4.36
CA LYS A 75 -0.86 1.58 -4.95
C LYS A 75 -0.60 1.08 -6.37
N ASP A 76 0.35 1.68 -7.05
CA ASP A 76 0.68 1.37 -8.45
C ASP A 76 1.84 0.37 -8.57
N TYR A 77 2.31 -0.18 -7.44
CA TYR A 77 3.41 -1.15 -7.44
C TYR A 77 3.05 -2.40 -8.23
N PHE A 78 1.83 -2.93 -8.03
CA PHE A 78 1.25 -4.02 -8.81
C PHE A 78 -0.16 -3.68 -9.25
N ASN A 79 -0.60 -4.29 -10.34
CA ASN A 79 -2.00 -4.34 -10.68
C ASN A 79 -2.58 -5.70 -10.25
N ILE A 80 -3.85 -5.70 -9.89
CA ILE A 80 -4.57 -6.90 -9.48
C ILE A 80 -5.58 -7.23 -10.56
N LEU A 81 -5.52 -8.45 -11.10
CA LEU A 81 -6.50 -8.95 -12.05
C LEU A 81 -7.56 -9.75 -11.31
N GLY A 82 -8.80 -9.26 -11.34
CA GLY A 82 -9.94 -9.98 -10.80
C GLY A 82 -10.75 -10.62 -11.94
N ILE A 83 -11.14 -11.87 -11.77
CA ILE A 83 -11.94 -12.60 -12.77
C ILE A 83 -13.12 -13.28 -12.09
N ALA A 84 -14.33 -13.07 -12.63
CA ALA A 84 -15.52 -13.80 -12.23
C ALA A 84 -16.13 -14.48 -13.44
N VAL A 85 -16.43 -15.76 -13.34
CA VAL A 85 -17.04 -16.52 -14.41
C VAL A 85 -18.48 -16.86 -14.01
N ILE A 86 -19.44 -16.33 -14.75
CA ILE A 86 -20.87 -16.47 -14.44
C ILE A 86 -21.63 -16.75 -15.74
N ASN A 87 -22.34 -17.85 -15.77
CA ASN A 87 -23.31 -18.17 -16.88
C ASN A 87 -22.75 -17.93 -18.28
N GLY A 88 -21.58 -18.49 -18.58
CA GLY A 88 -20.98 -18.39 -19.92
C GLY A 88 -20.33 -17.06 -20.21
N ARG A 89 -20.10 -16.24 -19.20
CA ARG A 89 -19.38 -14.98 -19.32
C ARG A 89 -18.25 -14.93 -18.32
N ALA A 90 -17.15 -14.33 -18.70
CA ALA A 90 -16.08 -13.95 -17.78
C ALA A 90 -16.06 -12.43 -17.68
N LEU A 91 -16.25 -11.95 -16.47
CA LEU A 91 -16.09 -10.54 -16.13
C LEU A 91 -14.69 -10.38 -15.56
N TYR A 92 -13.96 -9.38 -16.01
CA TYR A 92 -12.62 -9.14 -15.43
C TYR A 92 -12.36 -7.67 -15.17
N THR A 93 -11.55 -7.42 -14.18
CA THR A 93 -11.14 -6.08 -13.80
C THR A 93 -9.63 -6.04 -13.60
N ILE A 94 -9.04 -4.92 -13.93
CA ILE A 94 -7.67 -4.61 -13.54
C ILE A 94 -7.77 -3.48 -12.52
N ASN A 95 -7.16 -3.70 -11.35
CA ASN A 95 -7.25 -2.78 -10.23
C ASN A 95 -5.85 -2.39 -9.75
N ASP A 96 -5.76 -1.24 -9.10
CA ASP A 96 -4.57 -0.92 -8.33
C ASP A 96 -4.60 -1.69 -7.00
N MET A 97 -3.54 -1.56 -6.20
CA MET A 97 -3.43 -2.31 -4.94
C MET A 97 -4.36 -1.82 -3.85
N GLN A 98 -5.05 -0.71 -4.03
CA GLN A 98 -6.08 -0.22 -3.12
C GLN A 98 -7.50 -0.59 -3.57
N GLY A 99 -7.61 -1.32 -4.67
CA GLY A 99 -8.89 -1.80 -5.17
C GLY A 99 -9.62 -0.84 -6.11
N ASN A 100 -8.98 0.26 -6.51
CA ASN A 100 -9.57 1.15 -7.49
C ASN A 100 -9.57 0.46 -8.87
N VAL A 101 -10.73 0.45 -9.53
CA VAL A 101 -10.88 -0.20 -10.84
C VAL A 101 -10.27 0.70 -11.91
N LEU A 102 -9.22 0.21 -12.57
CA LEU A 102 -8.55 0.90 -13.66
C LEU A 102 -9.14 0.53 -15.02
N PHE A 103 -9.62 -0.70 -15.14
CA PHE A 103 -10.19 -1.22 -16.38
C PHE A 103 -11.15 -2.36 -16.05
N LYS A 104 -12.25 -2.47 -16.80
CA LYS A 104 -13.18 -3.60 -16.69
C LYS A 104 -13.74 -3.94 -18.05
N ASP A 105 -13.96 -5.22 -18.28
CA ASP A 105 -14.59 -5.71 -19.49
C ASP A 105 -15.17 -7.10 -19.25
N SER A 106 -15.81 -7.67 -20.25
CA SER A 106 -16.36 -9.02 -20.19
C SER A 106 -16.17 -9.75 -21.51
N ILE A 107 -16.05 -11.07 -21.41
CA ILE A 107 -15.95 -11.97 -22.55
C ILE A 107 -17.09 -12.96 -22.44
N ARG A 108 -17.79 -13.19 -23.55
CA ARG A 108 -18.84 -14.20 -23.62
C ARG A 108 -18.25 -15.49 -24.19
N PHE A 109 -18.51 -16.61 -23.52
CA PHE A 109 -18.17 -17.92 -24.03
C PHE A 109 -19.34 -18.48 -24.82
N GLU A 110 -19.05 -19.10 -25.94
CA GLU A 110 -20.07 -19.87 -26.64
C GLU A 110 -20.27 -21.21 -25.92
N LYS A 111 -21.51 -21.47 -25.55
CA LYS A 111 -21.89 -22.75 -24.98
C LYS A 111 -22.08 -23.75 -26.10
N LYS A 112 -21.21 -24.75 -26.16
CA LYS A 112 -21.43 -25.86 -27.06
C LYS A 112 -22.35 -26.89 -26.41
#